data_97deff9b1eaea3ffbcf050c0524727db
#
_entry.id   97deff9b1eaea3ffbcf050c0524727db
#
_cell.length_a   1.000
_cell.length_b   1.000
_cell.length_c   1.000
_cell.angle_alpha   90.00
_cell.angle_beta   90.00
_cell.angle_gamma   90.00
#
_symmetry.space_group_name_H-M   'P 1'
#
loop_
_entity.id
_entity.type
_entity.pdbx_description
1 polymer ?
#
loop_
_entity_poly.entity_id
_entity_poly.type
_entity_poly.pdbx_seq_one_letter_code
_entity_poly.pdbx_strand_id
1 'polypeptide(L)'
;MIKLETHCHTGGSGCADCPVDIIADNYKKAGYGGVVVTNHMHPDCFSTYPGGTNKEKIKYYLSIYENTKKVFNEKGLKTFMGSEVLAITPGHSDFIIYGFDESFLYDNKPLFYYTQEELFRLCDKNGIFMYKCHPFRTREYTGDPKLMHGAESFNGHWEHQNNNDIAEKFCDDNHLIKMSGTDYHHMQQPITAGIYLPENINTERELTDYIFENNFKRIENKELYQKEYDKIHGVNR
;
A
#
# COMPACT_ATOMS: atom_id res chain seq x y z
N MET A 1 13.23 11.34 -12.65
CA MET A 1 12.80 10.46 -11.52
C MET A 1 11.96 11.26 -10.56
N ILE A 2 10.80 10.75 -10.16
CA ILE A 2 9.97 11.29 -9.07
C ILE A 2 10.03 10.36 -7.86
N LYS A 3 9.68 10.89 -6.68
CA LYS A 3 9.39 10.06 -5.52
C LYS A 3 7.95 9.56 -5.63
N LEU A 4 7.74 8.27 -5.46
CA LEU A 4 6.44 7.61 -5.44
C LEU A 4 6.19 7.02 -4.05
N GLU A 5 5.08 7.40 -3.43
CA GLU A 5 4.55 6.67 -2.28
C GLU A 5 3.92 5.35 -2.72
N THR A 6 4.16 4.28 -2.00
CA THR A 6 3.71 2.93 -2.37
C THR A 6 2.66 2.34 -1.43
N HIS A 7 2.37 3.02 -0.30
CA HIS A 7 1.40 2.56 0.69
C HIS A 7 0.69 3.77 1.33
N CYS A 8 -0.48 4.12 0.81
CA CYS A 8 -1.22 5.30 1.23
C CYS A 8 -2.72 5.03 1.31
N HIS A 9 -3.33 5.38 2.45
CA HIS A 9 -4.76 5.33 2.69
C HIS A 9 -5.36 6.73 2.62
N THR A 10 -6.63 6.80 2.21
CA THR A 10 -7.31 8.08 1.99
C THR A 10 -8.66 8.11 2.68
N GLY A 11 -9.11 9.31 3.03
CA GLY A 11 -10.42 9.53 3.63
C GLY A 11 -11.56 9.01 2.74
N GLY A 12 -12.62 8.51 3.37
CA GLY A 12 -13.77 7.88 2.71
C GLY A 12 -13.69 6.35 2.61
N SER A 13 -12.50 5.77 2.76
CA SER A 13 -12.29 4.31 2.79
C SER A 13 -12.61 3.67 4.16
N GLY A 14 -12.83 4.50 5.20
CA GLY A 14 -13.08 4.04 6.56
C GLY A 14 -11.83 3.66 7.36
N CYS A 15 -10.64 3.72 6.75
CA CYS A 15 -9.38 3.37 7.41
C CYS A 15 -8.47 4.57 7.68
N ALA A 16 -8.70 5.72 7.04
CA ALA A 16 -7.92 6.94 7.24
C ALA A 16 -8.81 8.13 7.56
N ASP A 17 -8.32 9.05 8.38
CA ASP A 17 -9.05 10.25 8.83
C ASP A 17 -8.63 11.52 8.08
N CYS A 18 -7.65 11.42 7.18
CA CYS A 18 -7.08 12.56 6.49
C CYS A 18 -7.88 12.92 5.22
N PRO A 19 -8.33 14.18 5.06
CA PRO A 19 -8.94 14.66 3.82
C PRO A 19 -7.96 14.56 2.64
N VAL A 20 -8.49 14.20 1.48
CA VAL A 20 -7.68 13.90 0.28
C VAL A 20 -6.83 15.08 -0.18
N ASP A 21 -7.34 16.30 -0.09
CA ASP A 21 -6.62 17.53 -0.44
C ASP A 21 -5.44 17.81 0.49
N ILE A 22 -5.58 17.51 1.78
CA ILE A 22 -4.51 17.62 2.78
C ILE A 22 -3.42 16.57 2.53
N ILE A 23 -3.82 15.32 2.21
CA ILE A 23 -2.87 14.28 1.82
C ILE A 23 -2.02 14.73 0.63
N ALA A 24 -2.68 15.24 -0.42
CA ALA A 24 -1.99 15.72 -1.62
C ALA A 24 -1.00 16.84 -1.30
N ASP A 25 -1.39 17.82 -0.48
CA ASP A 25 -0.52 18.93 -0.08
C ASP A 25 0.69 18.44 0.75
N ASN A 26 0.48 17.47 1.64
CA ASN A 26 1.55 16.87 2.44
C ASN A 26 2.57 16.14 1.55
N TYR A 27 2.13 15.32 0.58
CA TYR A 27 3.03 14.65 -0.36
C TYR A 27 3.78 15.64 -1.25
N LYS A 28 3.10 16.68 -1.77
CA LYS A 28 3.76 17.74 -2.54
C LYS A 28 4.82 18.46 -1.72
N LYS A 29 4.51 18.83 -0.47
CA LYS A 29 5.43 19.46 0.45
C LYS A 29 6.65 18.59 0.76
N ALA A 30 6.46 17.26 0.85
CA ALA A 30 7.54 16.29 1.02
C ALA A 30 8.34 16.01 -0.27
N GLY A 31 7.95 16.62 -1.39
CA GLY A 31 8.63 16.52 -2.68
C GLY A 31 8.31 15.23 -3.44
N TYR A 32 7.15 14.62 -3.18
CA TYR A 32 6.67 13.47 -3.95
C TYR A 32 6.01 13.93 -5.25
N GLY A 33 6.16 13.11 -6.29
CA GLY A 33 5.55 13.32 -7.61
C GLY A 33 4.46 12.31 -7.94
N GLY A 34 4.26 11.30 -7.07
CA GLY A 34 3.20 10.32 -7.27
C GLY A 34 2.86 9.53 -6.00
N VAL A 35 1.69 8.89 -6.02
CA VAL A 35 1.14 8.10 -4.92
C VAL A 35 0.40 6.89 -5.49
N VAL A 36 0.63 5.71 -4.94
CA VAL A 36 -0.23 4.55 -5.09
C VAL A 36 -1.26 4.57 -3.96
N VAL A 37 -2.53 4.64 -4.31
CA VAL A 37 -3.64 4.59 -3.34
C VAL A 37 -3.96 3.14 -3.03
N THR A 38 -3.77 2.73 -1.77
CA THR A 38 -3.88 1.34 -1.33
C THR A 38 -4.92 1.16 -0.23
N ASN A 39 -6.08 1.77 -0.40
CA ASN A 39 -7.17 1.65 0.57
C ASN A 39 -7.50 0.20 0.91
N HIS A 40 -7.93 -0.04 2.13
CA HIS A 40 -8.26 -1.38 2.61
C HIS A 40 -9.39 -2.03 1.81
N MET A 41 -9.13 -3.24 1.31
CA MET A 41 -10.17 -4.19 0.91
C MET A 41 -10.31 -5.25 2.01
N HIS A 42 -10.86 -4.84 3.14
CA HIS A 42 -11.10 -5.62 4.33
C HIS A 42 -12.60 -5.82 4.55
N PRO A 43 -13.03 -6.94 5.16
CA PRO A 43 -14.44 -7.19 5.46
C PRO A 43 -15.10 -6.05 6.25
N ASP A 44 -14.39 -5.51 7.25
CA ASP A 44 -14.90 -4.47 8.14
C ASP A 44 -15.17 -3.17 7.37
N CYS A 45 -14.20 -2.67 6.61
CA CYS A 45 -14.38 -1.48 5.77
C CYS A 45 -15.48 -1.72 4.72
N PHE A 46 -15.39 -2.85 4.02
CA PHE A 46 -16.34 -3.20 2.95
C PHE A 46 -17.77 -3.37 3.45
N SER A 47 -17.95 -3.81 4.69
CA SER A 47 -19.29 -3.96 5.31
C SER A 47 -20.00 -2.61 5.47
N THR A 48 -19.25 -1.53 5.70
CA THR A 48 -19.78 -0.17 5.90
C THR A 48 -20.12 0.54 4.58
N TYR A 49 -19.65 0.03 3.45
CA TYR A 49 -19.89 0.68 2.16
C TYR A 49 -21.37 0.58 1.75
N PRO A 50 -21.94 1.64 1.15
CA PRO A 50 -23.31 1.63 0.69
C PRO A 50 -23.53 0.60 -0.41
N GLY A 51 -24.74 0.04 -0.47
CA GLY A 51 -25.15 -0.96 -1.43
C GLY A 51 -25.47 -2.31 -0.81
N GLY A 52 -26.37 -3.08 -1.45
CA GLY A 52 -26.81 -4.39 -1.03
C GLY A 52 -26.03 -5.55 -1.64
N THR A 53 -25.26 -5.29 -2.69
CA THR A 53 -24.47 -6.28 -3.43
C THR A 53 -22.99 -5.98 -3.40
N ASN A 54 -22.16 -7.01 -3.57
CA ASN A 54 -20.69 -6.82 -3.69
C ASN A 54 -20.33 -5.86 -4.83
N LYS A 55 -21.06 -5.94 -5.95
CA LYS A 55 -20.82 -5.07 -7.12
C LYS A 55 -21.07 -3.60 -6.79
N GLU A 56 -22.13 -3.28 -6.04
CA GLU A 56 -22.40 -1.90 -5.60
C GLU A 56 -21.34 -1.41 -4.63
N LYS A 57 -20.86 -2.25 -3.72
CA LYS A 57 -19.80 -1.93 -2.78
C LYS A 57 -18.44 -1.75 -3.47
N ILE A 58 -18.11 -2.57 -4.48
CA ILE A 58 -16.92 -2.38 -5.32
C ILE A 58 -17.03 -1.05 -6.07
N LYS A 59 -18.20 -0.71 -6.62
CA LYS A 59 -18.41 0.59 -7.26
C LYS A 59 -18.16 1.76 -6.31
N TYR A 60 -18.59 1.64 -5.06
CA TYR A 60 -18.30 2.66 -4.05
C TYR A 60 -16.80 2.75 -3.74
N TYR A 61 -16.13 1.61 -3.53
CA TYR A 61 -14.68 1.54 -3.33
C TYR A 61 -13.91 2.25 -4.46
N LEU A 62 -14.26 1.95 -5.70
CA LEU A 62 -13.66 2.59 -6.87
C LEU A 62 -13.97 4.09 -6.94
N SER A 63 -15.15 4.53 -6.51
CA SER A 63 -15.48 5.96 -6.49
C SER A 63 -14.62 6.76 -5.50
N ILE A 64 -14.16 6.14 -4.41
CA ILE A 64 -13.19 6.75 -3.49
C ILE A 64 -11.85 6.96 -4.20
N TYR A 65 -11.38 5.94 -4.91
CA TYR A 65 -10.15 6.02 -5.71
C TYR A 65 -10.25 7.12 -6.78
N GLU A 66 -11.32 7.14 -7.57
CA GLU A 66 -11.50 8.11 -8.64
C GLU A 66 -11.56 9.55 -8.11
N ASN A 67 -12.23 9.77 -6.98
CA ASN A 67 -12.21 11.08 -6.32
C ASN A 67 -10.79 11.47 -5.87
N THR A 68 -10.06 10.53 -5.28
CA THR A 68 -8.68 10.75 -4.84
C THR A 68 -7.77 11.07 -6.03
N LYS A 69 -7.85 10.29 -7.10
CA LYS A 69 -7.09 10.48 -8.33
C LYS A 69 -7.33 11.86 -8.94
N LYS A 70 -8.58 12.30 -8.98
CA LYS A 70 -8.92 13.64 -9.47
C LYS A 70 -8.20 14.71 -8.67
N VAL A 71 -8.33 14.70 -7.33
CA VAL A 71 -7.72 15.71 -6.45
C VAL A 71 -6.20 15.68 -6.54
N PHE A 72 -5.59 14.49 -6.53
CA PHE A 72 -4.14 14.33 -6.61
C PHE A 72 -3.59 14.83 -7.94
N ASN A 73 -4.26 14.50 -9.06
CA ASN A 73 -3.86 14.97 -10.38
C ASN A 73 -3.96 16.49 -10.53
N GLU A 74 -5.02 17.12 -9.97
CA GLU A 74 -5.16 18.57 -9.92
C GLU A 74 -4.02 19.25 -9.14
N LYS A 75 -3.45 18.56 -8.15
CA LYS A 75 -2.27 19.00 -7.38
C LYS A 75 -0.94 18.60 -8.05
N GLY A 76 -0.96 17.95 -9.22
CA GLY A 76 0.22 17.51 -9.96
C GLY A 76 0.94 16.31 -9.35
N LEU A 77 0.20 15.40 -8.70
CA LEU A 77 0.66 14.08 -8.29
C LEU A 77 0.15 13.03 -9.27
N LYS A 78 1.03 12.17 -9.78
CA LYS A 78 0.63 10.95 -10.48
C LYS A 78 -0.07 10.03 -9.50
N THR A 79 -1.16 9.40 -9.92
CA THR A 79 -1.96 8.54 -9.04
C THR A 79 -2.15 7.18 -9.66
N PHE A 80 -1.76 6.14 -8.96
CA PHE A 80 -1.90 4.75 -9.37
C PHE A 80 -2.84 4.01 -8.44
N MET A 81 -3.56 3.03 -8.99
CA MET A 81 -4.48 2.19 -8.22
C MET A 81 -3.73 1.00 -7.62
N GLY A 82 -3.90 0.82 -6.32
CA GLY A 82 -3.54 -0.35 -5.56
C GLY A 82 -4.67 -0.73 -4.61
N SER A 83 -4.48 -1.77 -3.87
CA SER A 83 -5.39 -2.18 -2.79
C SER A 83 -4.62 -2.94 -1.72
N GLU A 84 -4.88 -2.64 -0.45
CA GLU A 84 -4.43 -3.47 0.67
C GLU A 84 -5.54 -4.47 1.01
N VAL A 85 -5.22 -5.74 0.88
CA VAL A 85 -6.17 -6.86 0.96
C VAL A 85 -5.87 -7.70 2.18
N LEU A 86 -6.85 -7.86 3.08
CA LEU A 86 -6.79 -8.85 4.14
C LEU A 86 -7.10 -10.24 3.57
N ALA A 87 -6.09 -11.03 3.26
CA ALA A 87 -6.27 -12.38 2.77
C ALA A 87 -6.63 -13.37 3.88
N ILE A 88 -7.29 -14.48 3.54
CA ILE A 88 -7.53 -15.56 4.48
C ILE A 88 -6.24 -16.31 4.74
N THR A 89 -5.75 -16.22 5.98
CA THR A 89 -4.54 -16.86 6.49
C THR A 89 -4.78 -17.35 7.93
N PRO A 90 -3.85 -18.14 8.54
CA PRO A 90 -3.97 -18.56 9.93
C PRO A 90 -4.04 -17.42 10.97
N GLY A 91 -3.58 -16.22 10.60
CA GLY A 91 -3.62 -15.01 11.42
C GLY A 91 -3.97 -13.79 10.58
N HIS A 92 -3.91 -12.58 11.15
CA HIS A 92 -4.09 -11.34 10.40
C HIS A 92 -2.95 -11.16 9.40
N SER A 93 -3.24 -10.90 8.12
CA SER A 93 -2.21 -10.75 7.11
C SER A 93 -2.69 -9.93 5.92
N ASP A 94 -2.12 -8.75 5.78
CA ASP A 94 -2.43 -7.80 4.73
C ASP A 94 -1.41 -7.88 3.61
N PHE A 95 -1.92 -7.84 2.37
CA PHE A 95 -1.13 -7.83 1.16
C PHE A 95 -1.54 -6.67 0.27
N ILE A 96 -0.54 -5.96 -0.26
CA ILE A 96 -0.81 -4.94 -1.25
C ILE A 96 -0.68 -5.54 -2.65
N ILE A 97 -1.59 -5.14 -3.53
CA ILE A 97 -1.60 -5.52 -4.94
C ILE A 97 -1.59 -4.29 -5.85
N TYR A 98 -0.84 -4.35 -6.96
CA TYR A 98 -0.76 -3.34 -8.02
C TYR A 98 -0.87 -3.96 -9.40
N GLY A 99 -1.23 -3.14 -10.40
CA GLY A 99 -1.22 -3.55 -11.80
C GLY A 99 -2.53 -4.14 -12.30
N PHE A 100 -3.61 -3.87 -11.58
CA PHE A 100 -4.96 -4.25 -11.99
C PHE A 100 -5.77 -3.02 -12.41
N ASP A 101 -6.87 -3.26 -13.10
CA ASP A 101 -7.87 -2.26 -13.45
C ASP A 101 -9.22 -2.55 -12.75
N GLU A 102 -10.22 -1.69 -12.99
CA GLU A 102 -11.54 -1.85 -12.39
C GLU A 102 -12.20 -3.19 -12.75
N SER A 103 -11.97 -3.70 -13.98
CA SER A 103 -12.59 -4.95 -14.45
C SER A 103 -12.14 -6.13 -13.59
N PHE A 104 -10.89 -6.14 -13.16
CA PHE A 104 -10.36 -7.16 -12.26
C PHE A 104 -11.17 -7.25 -10.95
N LEU A 105 -11.56 -6.11 -10.37
CA LEU A 105 -12.36 -6.10 -9.15
C LEU A 105 -13.81 -6.54 -9.39
N TYR A 106 -14.39 -6.18 -10.55
CA TYR A 106 -15.77 -6.57 -10.90
C TYR A 106 -15.90 -8.04 -11.30
N ASP A 107 -14.87 -8.63 -11.90
CA ASP A 107 -14.87 -10.00 -12.42
C ASP A 107 -14.54 -11.03 -11.32
N ASN A 108 -14.14 -10.57 -10.14
CA ASN A 108 -13.79 -11.41 -9.02
C ASN A 108 -14.75 -11.19 -7.81
N LYS A 109 -14.78 -12.17 -6.90
CA LYS A 109 -15.36 -11.95 -5.58
C LYS A 109 -14.52 -10.92 -4.82
N PRO A 110 -15.03 -10.20 -3.80
CA PRO A 110 -14.20 -9.36 -2.96
C PRO A 110 -12.94 -10.08 -2.51
N LEU A 111 -11.77 -9.41 -2.68
CA LEU A 111 -10.48 -10.09 -2.62
C LEU A 111 -10.15 -10.68 -1.24
N PHE A 112 -10.74 -10.18 -0.18
CA PHE A 112 -10.62 -10.75 1.17
C PHE A 112 -11.29 -12.12 1.36
N TYR A 113 -11.99 -12.65 0.35
CA TYR A 113 -12.50 -14.03 0.35
C TYR A 113 -11.56 -15.05 -0.28
N TYR A 114 -10.35 -14.61 -0.65
CA TYR A 114 -9.31 -15.50 -1.16
C TYR A 114 -8.30 -15.84 -0.05
N THR A 115 -7.84 -17.08 -0.03
CA THR A 115 -6.64 -17.45 0.73
C THR A 115 -5.41 -16.76 0.12
N GLN A 116 -4.30 -16.68 0.88
CA GLN A 116 -3.06 -16.15 0.34
C GLN A 116 -2.66 -16.85 -0.97
N GLU A 117 -2.77 -18.19 -1.02
CA GLU A 117 -2.42 -18.96 -2.22
C GLU A 117 -3.32 -18.64 -3.40
N GLU A 118 -4.64 -18.60 -3.19
CA GLU A 118 -5.59 -18.26 -4.24
C GLU A 118 -5.38 -16.84 -4.76
N LEU A 119 -5.17 -15.87 -3.85
CA LEU A 119 -4.90 -14.47 -4.20
C LEU A 119 -3.59 -14.35 -4.98
N PHE A 120 -2.53 -15.00 -4.53
CA PHE A 120 -1.24 -15.01 -5.21
C PHE A 120 -1.35 -15.59 -6.62
N ARG A 121 -1.97 -16.77 -6.79
CA ARG A 121 -2.17 -17.39 -8.10
C ARG A 121 -3.02 -16.51 -9.04
N LEU A 122 -4.02 -15.83 -8.51
CA LEU A 122 -4.85 -14.89 -9.25
C LEU A 122 -4.02 -13.68 -9.71
N CYS A 123 -3.21 -13.10 -8.83
CA CYS A 123 -2.33 -11.97 -9.14
C CYS A 123 -1.26 -12.37 -10.16
N ASP A 124 -0.53 -13.44 -9.91
CA ASP A 124 0.57 -13.92 -10.78
C ASP A 124 0.08 -14.20 -12.20
N LYS A 125 -1.04 -14.91 -12.35
CA LYS A 125 -1.67 -15.19 -13.65
C LYS A 125 -2.00 -13.91 -14.45
N ASN A 126 -2.35 -12.83 -13.78
CA ASN A 126 -2.75 -11.57 -14.41
C ASN A 126 -1.61 -10.54 -14.47
N GLY A 127 -0.38 -10.90 -14.05
CA GLY A 127 0.77 -10.00 -14.01
C GLY A 127 0.59 -8.86 -13.01
N ILE A 128 -0.17 -9.10 -11.94
CA ILE A 128 -0.40 -8.19 -10.81
C ILE A 128 0.68 -8.44 -9.77
N PHE A 129 1.36 -7.38 -9.34
CA PHE A 129 2.35 -7.47 -8.27
C PHE A 129 1.65 -7.57 -6.92
N MET A 130 1.96 -8.62 -6.14
CA MET A 130 1.44 -8.84 -4.79
C MET A 130 2.59 -8.90 -3.80
N TYR A 131 2.52 -8.09 -2.73
CA TYR A 131 3.53 -8.11 -1.69
C TYR A 131 2.95 -8.00 -0.29
N LYS A 132 3.64 -8.57 0.70
CA LYS A 132 3.27 -8.48 2.11
C LYS A 132 3.58 -7.10 2.66
N CYS A 133 2.60 -6.36 3.17
CA CYS A 133 2.84 -5.13 3.89
C CYS A 133 3.18 -5.41 5.36
N HIS A 134 4.00 -4.54 5.97
CA HIS A 134 4.42 -4.57 7.38
C HIS A 134 4.56 -5.98 8.02
N PRO A 135 5.39 -6.89 7.44
CA PRO A 135 5.36 -8.34 7.72
C PRO A 135 5.67 -8.73 9.17
N PHE A 136 6.29 -7.84 9.93
CA PHE A 136 6.69 -8.07 11.33
C PHE A 136 6.09 -7.07 12.31
N ARG A 137 5.02 -6.37 11.93
CA ARG A 137 4.20 -5.60 12.84
C ARG A 137 3.59 -6.53 13.90
N THR A 138 3.46 -6.05 15.11
CA THR A 138 2.87 -6.84 16.22
C THR A 138 1.51 -7.41 15.82
N ARG A 139 1.30 -8.71 16.01
CA ARG A 139 0.11 -9.50 15.68
C ARG A 139 -0.09 -9.82 14.19
N GLU A 140 0.82 -9.41 13.33
CA GLU A 140 0.79 -9.80 11.92
C GLU A 140 1.24 -11.26 11.73
N TYR A 141 0.55 -11.95 10.84
CA TYR A 141 1.02 -13.22 10.28
C TYR A 141 1.80 -12.91 8.99
N THR A 142 3.06 -13.31 8.97
CA THR A 142 4.00 -12.95 7.89
C THR A 142 3.60 -13.53 6.53
N GLY A 143 2.83 -14.61 6.52
CA GLY A 143 2.48 -15.34 5.30
C GLY A 143 3.57 -16.31 4.83
N ASP A 144 3.26 -17.06 3.78
CA ASP A 144 4.24 -17.94 3.11
C ASP A 144 5.01 -17.09 2.07
N PRO A 145 6.35 -16.94 2.21
CA PRO A 145 7.13 -16.13 1.29
C PRO A 145 7.18 -16.66 -0.15
N LYS A 146 6.81 -17.93 -0.37
CA LYS A 146 6.70 -18.52 -1.73
C LYS A 146 5.41 -18.09 -2.45
N LEU A 147 4.50 -17.47 -1.74
CA LEU A 147 3.18 -17.04 -2.22
C LEU A 147 3.06 -15.51 -2.18
N MET A 148 4.13 -14.81 -2.52
CA MET A 148 4.20 -13.37 -2.71
C MET A 148 5.39 -13.00 -3.60
N HIS A 149 5.31 -11.88 -4.32
CA HIS A 149 6.43 -11.39 -5.14
C HIS A 149 7.43 -10.56 -4.35
N GLY A 150 6.98 -9.91 -3.28
CA GLY A 150 7.79 -9.02 -2.46
C GLY A 150 7.25 -8.85 -1.05
N ALA A 151 7.92 -8.02 -0.25
CA ALA A 151 7.43 -7.58 1.04
C ALA A 151 7.94 -6.16 1.37
N GLU A 152 7.24 -5.44 2.23
CA GLU A 152 7.78 -4.21 2.81
C GLU A 152 8.96 -4.55 3.71
N SER A 153 10.15 -4.22 3.24
CA SER A 153 11.36 -4.24 4.05
C SER A 153 11.46 -3.00 4.94
N PHE A 154 10.73 -1.94 4.57
CA PHE A 154 10.56 -0.75 5.40
C PHE A 154 9.12 -0.25 5.32
N ASN A 155 8.43 -0.25 6.47
CA ASN A 155 7.15 0.42 6.67
C ASN A 155 7.34 1.62 7.60
N GLY A 156 6.85 2.77 7.17
CA GLY A 156 7.04 4.05 7.84
C GLY A 156 5.95 4.46 8.82
N HIS A 157 5.00 3.59 9.14
CA HIS A 157 3.92 3.93 10.06
C HIS A 157 4.45 4.12 11.50
N TRP A 158 4.42 5.34 11.95
CA TRP A 158 5.06 5.81 13.18
C TRP A 158 4.42 5.32 14.49
N GLU A 159 3.14 4.93 14.45
CA GLU A 159 2.44 4.43 15.64
C GLU A 159 2.75 2.95 15.94
N HIS A 160 3.40 2.27 15.02
CA HIS A 160 3.68 0.85 15.13
C HIS A 160 5.16 0.54 15.14
N GLN A 161 5.54 -0.45 15.95
CA GLN A 161 6.84 -1.08 15.82
C GLN A 161 6.77 -2.07 14.66
N ASN A 162 7.32 -1.66 13.51
CA ASN A 162 7.25 -2.45 12.28
C ASN A 162 8.38 -3.47 12.15
N ASN A 163 9.38 -3.45 13.04
CA ASN A 163 10.55 -4.35 13.04
C ASN A 163 11.22 -4.43 11.66
N ASN A 164 11.46 -3.25 11.07
CA ASN A 164 11.97 -3.11 9.71
C ASN A 164 13.30 -3.85 9.46
N ASP A 165 14.17 -3.95 10.46
CA ASP A 165 15.43 -4.72 10.32
C ASP A 165 15.18 -6.23 10.16
N ILE A 166 14.14 -6.76 10.81
CA ILE A 166 13.71 -8.15 10.65
C ILE A 166 13.06 -8.34 9.27
N ALA A 167 12.26 -7.37 8.84
CA ALA A 167 11.61 -7.36 7.53
C ALA A 167 12.63 -7.31 6.38
N GLU A 168 13.66 -6.48 6.52
CA GLU A 168 14.76 -6.41 5.55
C GLU A 168 15.45 -7.78 5.40
N LYS A 169 15.83 -8.40 6.54
CA LYS A 169 16.45 -9.73 6.54
C LYS A 169 15.53 -10.81 5.96
N PHE A 170 14.24 -10.77 6.27
CA PHE A 170 13.26 -11.71 5.72
C PHE A 170 13.20 -11.64 4.19
N CYS A 171 13.21 -10.42 3.63
CA CYS A 171 13.25 -10.24 2.19
C CYS A 171 14.53 -10.83 1.57
N ASP A 172 15.69 -10.61 2.21
CA ASP A 172 16.97 -11.19 1.74
C ASP A 172 16.97 -12.71 1.77
N ASP A 173 16.57 -13.29 2.91
CA ASP A 173 16.56 -14.73 3.10
C ASP A 173 15.63 -15.46 2.12
N ASN A 174 14.58 -14.80 1.64
CA ASN A 174 13.56 -15.37 0.76
C ASN A 174 13.62 -14.82 -0.68
N HIS A 175 14.61 -14.00 -1.03
CA HIS A 175 14.79 -13.39 -2.36
C HIS A 175 13.58 -12.60 -2.84
N LEU A 176 12.88 -11.93 -1.93
CA LEU A 176 11.70 -11.13 -2.21
C LEU A 176 12.09 -9.73 -2.73
N ILE A 177 11.26 -9.18 -3.62
CA ILE A 177 11.37 -7.78 -4.02
C ILE A 177 11.08 -6.90 -2.79
N LYS A 178 12.03 -6.01 -2.45
CA LYS A 178 11.95 -5.16 -1.28
C LYS A 178 11.16 -3.90 -1.59
N MET A 179 10.00 -3.72 -0.93
CA MET A 179 9.20 -2.52 -1.02
C MET A 179 9.42 -1.62 0.20
N SER A 180 9.05 -0.35 0.05
CA SER A 180 9.12 0.65 1.12
C SER A 180 7.92 1.58 1.00
N GLY A 181 7.06 1.65 2.02
CA GLY A 181 5.85 2.47 2.04
C GLY A 181 5.63 3.17 3.38
N THR A 182 4.97 4.35 3.35
CA THR A 182 4.71 5.13 4.57
C THR A 182 3.57 4.54 5.37
N ASP A 183 2.63 3.85 4.72
CA ASP A 183 1.39 3.38 5.34
C ASP A 183 0.63 4.57 5.98
N TYR A 184 0.36 5.56 5.11
CA TYR A 184 -0.12 6.88 5.54
C TYR A 184 -1.61 6.85 5.88
N HIS A 185 -1.96 7.27 7.11
CA HIS A 185 -3.34 7.28 7.63
C HIS A 185 -3.76 8.62 8.23
N HIS A 186 -2.82 9.43 8.76
CA HIS A 186 -3.11 10.59 9.59
C HIS A 186 -2.45 11.87 9.09
N MET A 187 -3.13 13.03 9.24
CA MET A 187 -2.64 14.34 8.76
C MET A 187 -1.25 14.71 9.26
N GLN A 188 -0.91 14.32 10.50
CA GLN A 188 0.38 14.66 11.12
C GLN A 188 1.44 13.59 10.90
N GLN A 189 1.10 12.50 10.23
CA GLN A 189 2.03 11.41 9.99
C GLN A 189 3.18 11.86 9.10
N PRO A 190 4.44 11.60 9.48
CA PRO A 190 5.58 11.91 8.64
C PRO A 190 5.60 11.00 7.40
N ILE A 191 5.95 11.56 6.25
CA ILE A 191 6.14 10.80 5.01
C ILE A 191 7.59 10.37 4.95
N THR A 192 7.84 9.08 5.14
CA THR A 192 9.19 8.56 5.38
C THR A 192 9.66 7.54 4.36
N ALA A 193 8.76 7.06 3.48
CA ALA A 193 9.02 5.89 2.67
C ALA A 193 8.47 6.01 1.24
N GLY A 194 8.89 5.10 0.36
CA GLY A 194 8.47 5.02 -1.03
C GLY A 194 9.59 4.49 -1.93
N ILE A 195 9.45 4.74 -3.22
CA ILE A 195 10.47 4.40 -4.22
C ILE A 195 10.74 5.56 -5.17
N TYR A 196 11.85 5.50 -5.92
CA TYR A 196 12.07 6.39 -7.06
C TYR A 196 11.49 5.77 -8.33
N LEU A 197 10.66 6.53 -9.05
CA LEU A 197 9.97 6.12 -10.27
C LEU A 197 10.41 6.98 -11.46
N PRO A 198 10.67 6.41 -12.65
CA PRO A 198 10.84 7.17 -13.90
C PRO A 198 9.60 8.01 -14.23
N GLU A 199 9.82 9.24 -14.73
CA GLU A 199 8.71 10.16 -15.02
C GLU A 199 7.82 9.74 -16.20
N ASN A 200 8.33 8.87 -17.08
CA ASN A 200 7.57 8.34 -18.22
C ASN A 200 6.60 7.21 -17.88
N ILE A 201 6.59 6.70 -16.65
CA ILE A 201 5.62 5.69 -16.18
C ILE A 201 4.32 6.39 -15.83
N ASN A 202 3.20 5.97 -16.45
CA ASN A 202 1.91 6.63 -16.33
C ASN A 202 0.71 5.69 -16.14
N THR A 203 0.93 4.38 -16.26
CA THR A 203 -0.12 3.38 -16.12
C THR A 203 0.22 2.36 -15.04
N GLU A 204 -0.79 1.70 -14.49
CA GLU A 204 -0.65 0.64 -13.48
C GLU A 204 0.22 -0.51 -14.01
N ARG A 205 0.08 -0.84 -15.30
CA ARG A 205 0.87 -1.89 -15.93
C ARG A 205 2.35 -1.51 -16.02
N GLU A 206 2.66 -0.31 -16.50
CA GLU A 206 4.04 0.19 -16.58
C GLU A 206 4.70 0.26 -15.19
N LEU A 207 3.93 0.66 -14.16
CA LEU A 207 4.40 0.64 -12.78
C LEU A 207 4.77 -0.78 -12.33
N THR A 208 3.89 -1.75 -12.60
CA THR A 208 4.10 -3.14 -12.20
C THR A 208 5.28 -3.75 -12.93
N ASP A 209 5.40 -3.54 -14.25
CA ASP A 209 6.53 -4.01 -15.05
C ASP A 209 7.85 -3.45 -14.51
N TYR A 210 7.90 -2.15 -14.17
CA TYR A 210 9.08 -1.52 -13.56
C TYR A 210 9.44 -2.10 -12.19
N ILE A 211 8.44 -2.43 -11.36
CA ILE A 211 8.67 -3.05 -10.06
C ILE A 211 9.23 -4.46 -10.23
N PHE A 212 8.71 -5.24 -11.17
CA PHE A 212 9.21 -6.59 -11.45
C PHE A 212 10.65 -6.62 -11.97
N GLU A 213 11.13 -5.56 -12.63
CA GLU A 213 12.54 -5.43 -13.00
C GLU A 213 13.46 -5.35 -11.79
N ASN A 214 12.92 -5.00 -10.62
CA ASN A 214 13.62 -4.93 -9.33
C ASN A 214 14.92 -4.11 -9.36
N ASN A 215 14.92 -3.02 -10.14
CA ASN A 215 16.07 -2.13 -10.32
C ASN A 215 15.76 -0.68 -9.91
N PHE A 216 14.97 -0.50 -8.87
CA PHE A 216 14.61 0.80 -8.32
C PHE A 216 15.30 1.07 -6.99
N LYS A 217 15.41 2.36 -6.65
CA LYS A 217 15.89 2.78 -5.33
C LYS A 217 14.69 3.00 -4.41
N ARG A 218 14.78 2.47 -3.20
CA ARG A 218 13.84 2.73 -2.12
C ARG A 218 14.13 4.08 -1.45
N ILE A 219 13.10 4.66 -0.86
CA ILE A 219 13.17 5.83 0.01
C ILE A 219 12.87 5.32 1.42
N GLU A 220 13.81 5.49 2.35
CA GLU A 220 13.71 5.04 3.74
C GLU A 220 14.31 6.11 4.64
N ASN A 221 13.48 6.99 5.17
CA ASN A 221 13.94 7.98 6.16
C ASN A 221 13.86 7.38 7.57
N LYS A 222 14.77 6.44 7.84
CA LYS A 222 14.84 5.71 9.12
C LYS A 222 15.03 6.64 10.32
N GLU A 223 15.79 7.71 10.15
CA GLU A 223 16.04 8.70 11.22
C GLU A 223 14.74 9.45 11.56
N LEU A 224 14.01 9.96 10.57
CA LEU A 224 12.75 10.65 10.80
C LEU A 224 11.70 9.70 11.40
N TYR A 225 11.57 8.48 10.85
CA TYR A 225 10.68 7.46 11.40
C TYR A 225 10.97 7.20 12.87
N GLN A 226 12.23 6.94 13.23
CA GLN A 226 12.60 6.61 14.60
C GLN A 226 12.37 7.80 15.56
N LYS A 227 12.70 8.99 15.12
CA LYS A 227 12.47 10.23 15.91
C LYS A 227 10.98 10.43 16.22
N GLU A 228 10.12 10.28 15.22
CA GLU A 228 8.69 10.50 15.42
C GLU A 228 8.05 9.32 16.17
N TYR A 229 8.51 8.09 15.96
CA TYR A 229 8.14 6.92 16.76
C TYR A 229 8.47 7.13 18.24
N ASP A 230 9.70 7.51 18.56
CA ASP A 230 10.15 7.75 19.96
C ASP A 230 9.32 8.85 20.62
N LYS A 231 9.01 9.92 19.90
CA LYS A 231 8.22 11.05 20.39
C LYS A 231 6.80 10.63 20.82
N ILE A 232 6.09 9.85 20.01
CA ILE A 232 4.71 9.42 20.34
C ILE A 232 4.66 8.33 21.40
N HIS A 233 5.72 7.52 21.53
CA HIS A 233 5.81 6.44 22.51
C HIS A 233 6.53 6.88 23.81
N GLY A 234 6.92 8.15 23.93
CA GLY A 234 7.57 8.68 25.13
C GLY A 234 8.96 8.07 25.39
N VAL A 235 9.65 7.62 24.34
CA VAL A 235 11.00 7.05 24.46
C VAL A 235 12.02 8.18 24.43
N ASN A 236 12.67 8.45 25.56
CA ASN A 236 13.81 9.36 25.64
C ASN A 236 15.11 8.58 25.37
N ARG A 237 15.73 8.79 24.23
CA ARG A 237 17.05 8.24 23.90
C ARG A 237 18.13 9.30 24.00
#